data_836d394dde3e2c02043ac45f94fca545
#
_entry.id   836d394dde3e2c02043ac45f94fca545
#
_cell.length_a   1.000
_cell.length_b   1.000
_cell.length_c   1.000
_cell.angle_alpha   90.00
_cell.angle_beta   90.00
_cell.angle_gamma   90.00
#
_symmetry.space_group_name_H-M   'P 1'
#
loop_
_entity.id
_entity.type
_entity.pdbx_description
1 polymer ?
#
loop_
_entity_poly.entity_id
_entity_poly.type
_entity_poly.pdbx_seq_one_letter_code
_entity_poly.pdbx_strand_id
1 'polypeptide(L)'
;LRIGNPSRVDDKMLSSTYERRFESHPKYDTLWSMRKTVRELYRTNKDKARAVKEKAEALEYEIRESLFSDSRVVACTLVGAANPILYGRNFQSLFIDEAAQALEAACWIPITKSHRVILAGDHKQLPPTIKCFEAERAGLSHTLMEKLAETKPMAVSLLNVQYRMHESIMRFSSEWFYDGKLKAAEEVKCRGVLDFENPLEWINTEGLSFEEEYLSQSAGRVNRMEGELTLALLTQFIEKIGPDRVKGEQIDFGIISPYKEQVFFLRHLIKESKFLKPFRKYITVNSVDGFQGQERDVVIISLVRSNETGEIGFLKELRRMNVAMTRARMKLMIIGNVATLSHHAFYRKLWEWVEKTKNSEC
;
A
#
# COMPACT_ATOMS: atom_id res chain seq x y z
N LEU A 1 -0.10 8.49 -21.40
CA LEU A 1 -0.48 9.85 -20.98
C LEU A 1 -1.02 9.79 -19.56
N ARG A 2 -0.47 10.59 -18.61
CA ARG A 2 -0.94 10.68 -17.25
C ARG A 2 -1.73 11.96 -17.01
N ILE A 3 -2.95 11.83 -16.48
CA ILE A 3 -3.83 12.96 -16.14
C ILE A 3 -3.89 13.10 -14.62
N GLY A 4 -3.62 14.28 -14.09
CA GLY A 4 -3.65 14.60 -12.67
C GLY A 4 -2.58 15.61 -12.28
N ASN A 5 -2.54 16.00 -10.99
CA ASN A 5 -1.63 17.04 -10.54
C ASN A 5 -0.15 16.63 -10.70
N PRO A 6 0.66 17.37 -11.49
CA PRO A 6 2.09 17.07 -11.70
C PRO A 6 2.93 17.08 -10.42
N SER A 7 2.55 17.88 -9.41
CA SER A 7 3.29 17.95 -8.12
C SER A 7 3.25 16.66 -7.29
N ARG A 8 2.43 15.69 -7.69
CA ARG A 8 2.28 14.38 -7.03
C ARG A 8 2.83 13.23 -7.88
N VAL A 9 3.74 13.54 -8.79
CA VAL A 9 4.31 12.59 -9.75
C VAL A 9 5.79 12.44 -9.46
N ASP A 10 6.28 11.19 -9.49
CA ASP A 10 7.72 10.92 -9.46
C ASP A 10 8.40 11.60 -10.65
N ASP A 11 9.60 12.13 -10.42
CA ASP A 11 10.36 12.89 -11.43
C ASP A 11 10.55 12.09 -12.74
N LYS A 12 10.72 10.77 -12.64
CA LYS A 12 10.86 9.87 -13.79
C LYS A 12 9.61 9.83 -14.69
N MET A 13 8.45 10.16 -14.13
CA MET A 13 7.16 10.11 -14.85
C MET A 13 6.65 11.49 -15.25
N LEU A 14 7.34 12.58 -14.89
CA LEU A 14 6.92 13.96 -15.21
C LEU A 14 6.74 14.20 -16.71
N SER A 15 7.62 13.63 -17.53
CA SER A 15 7.55 13.71 -19.01
C SER A 15 6.29 13.05 -19.59
N SER A 16 5.63 12.17 -18.85
CA SER A 16 4.40 11.49 -19.27
C SER A 16 3.12 12.23 -18.85
N THR A 17 3.24 13.34 -18.08
CA THR A 17 2.08 14.13 -17.66
C THR A 17 1.49 14.91 -18.83
N TYR A 18 0.15 15.08 -18.79
CA TYR A 18 -0.56 15.83 -19.82
C TYR A 18 0.00 17.25 -19.98
N GLU A 19 0.23 17.94 -18.86
CA GLU A 19 0.71 19.31 -18.84
C GLU A 19 2.08 19.42 -19.53
N ARG A 20 3.04 18.56 -19.18
CA ARG A 20 4.37 18.58 -19.80
C ARG A 20 4.35 18.20 -21.28
N ARG A 21 3.57 17.19 -21.63
CA ARG A 21 3.43 16.80 -23.05
C ARG A 21 2.74 17.89 -23.87
N PHE A 22 1.74 18.57 -23.28
CA PHE A 22 1.06 19.68 -23.90
C PHE A 22 2.00 20.87 -24.14
N GLU A 23 2.78 21.27 -23.14
CA GLU A 23 3.77 22.33 -23.22
C GLU A 23 4.92 22.02 -24.20
N SER A 24 5.28 20.76 -24.34
CA SER A 24 6.35 20.31 -25.25
C SER A 24 5.86 20.04 -26.69
N HIS A 25 4.58 20.26 -26.97
CA HIS A 25 4.04 20.02 -28.30
C HIS A 25 4.55 21.06 -29.30
N PRO A 26 4.94 20.68 -30.56
CA PRO A 26 5.52 21.61 -31.53
C PRO A 26 4.67 22.88 -31.84
N LYS A 27 3.35 22.76 -31.69
CA LYS A 27 2.41 23.88 -31.92
C LYS A 27 2.13 24.70 -30.64
N TYR A 28 2.75 24.39 -29.50
CA TYR A 28 2.47 25.08 -28.23
C TYR A 28 2.83 26.56 -28.27
N ASP A 29 4.00 26.91 -28.80
CA ASP A 29 4.45 28.31 -28.92
C ASP A 29 3.50 29.14 -29.78
N THR A 30 2.97 28.55 -30.84
CA THR A 30 1.93 29.19 -31.67
C THR A 30 0.67 29.44 -30.86
N LEU A 31 0.19 28.47 -30.13
CA LEU A 31 -0.99 28.60 -29.27
C LEU A 31 -0.75 29.68 -28.19
N TRP A 32 0.42 29.67 -27.55
CA TRP A 32 0.77 30.67 -26.53
C TRP A 32 0.78 32.09 -27.10
N SER A 33 1.37 32.27 -28.30
CA SER A 33 1.39 33.53 -29.04
C SER A 33 -0.02 34.02 -29.36
N MET A 34 -0.91 33.12 -29.85
CA MET A 34 -2.32 33.46 -30.11
C MET A 34 -3.05 33.90 -28.83
N ARG A 35 -2.85 33.20 -27.71
CA ARG A 35 -3.45 33.57 -26.42
C ARG A 35 -2.94 34.93 -25.91
N LYS A 36 -1.69 35.27 -26.15
CA LYS A 36 -1.13 36.58 -25.84
C LYS A 36 -1.80 37.66 -26.69
N THR A 37 -1.91 37.46 -28.00
CA THR A 37 -2.57 38.36 -28.95
C THR A 37 -4.06 38.60 -28.59
N VAL A 38 -4.76 37.55 -28.13
CA VAL A 38 -6.16 37.72 -27.66
C VAL A 38 -6.23 38.69 -26.49
N ARG A 39 -5.32 38.58 -25.51
CA ARG A 39 -5.28 39.49 -24.32
C ARG A 39 -5.02 40.92 -24.71
N GLU A 40 -4.13 41.16 -25.68
CA GLU A 40 -3.79 42.49 -26.19
C GLU A 40 -4.98 43.11 -26.98
N LEU A 41 -5.61 42.34 -27.84
CA LEU A 41 -6.74 42.79 -28.67
C LEU A 41 -8.04 42.94 -27.88
N TYR A 42 -8.22 42.29 -26.76
CA TYR A 42 -9.47 42.28 -26.01
C TYR A 42 -9.93 43.70 -25.60
N ARG A 43 -8.96 44.61 -25.38
CA ARG A 43 -9.22 46.01 -25.02
C ARG A 43 -9.36 46.93 -26.19
N THR A 44 -8.81 46.60 -27.37
CA THR A 44 -8.73 47.49 -28.53
C THR A 44 -9.68 47.10 -29.67
N ASN A 45 -9.89 45.80 -29.89
CA ASN A 45 -10.74 45.29 -30.98
C ASN A 45 -11.33 43.92 -30.60
N LYS A 46 -12.56 43.93 -30.06
CA LYS A 46 -13.23 42.73 -29.57
C LYS A 46 -13.53 41.70 -30.69
N ASP A 47 -13.85 42.14 -31.90
CA ASP A 47 -14.18 41.21 -33.00
C ASP A 47 -12.95 40.45 -33.47
N LYS A 48 -11.81 41.16 -33.63
CA LYS A 48 -10.52 40.51 -33.91
C LYS A 48 -10.06 39.60 -32.76
N ALA A 49 -10.24 40.02 -31.51
CA ALA A 49 -9.94 39.19 -30.36
C ALA A 49 -10.73 37.87 -30.38
N ARG A 50 -12.02 37.94 -30.72
CA ARG A 50 -12.89 36.76 -30.84
C ARG A 50 -12.42 35.83 -31.96
N ALA A 51 -12.11 36.34 -33.14
CA ALA A 51 -11.62 35.50 -34.24
C ALA A 51 -10.28 34.80 -33.92
N VAL A 52 -9.35 35.49 -33.22
CA VAL A 52 -8.09 34.87 -32.79
C VAL A 52 -8.33 33.85 -31.68
N LYS A 53 -9.27 34.11 -30.77
CA LYS A 53 -9.66 33.16 -29.71
C LYS A 53 -10.22 31.86 -30.27
N GLU A 54 -11.11 31.93 -31.24
CA GLU A 54 -11.68 30.74 -31.92
C GLU A 54 -10.57 29.89 -32.59
N LYS A 55 -9.59 30.54 -33.24
CA LYS A 55 -8.43 29.84 -33.81
C LYS A 55 -7.53 29.22 -32.74
N ALA A 56 -7.32 29.90 -31.61
CA ALA A 56 -6.56 29.37 -30.52
C ALA A 56 -7.24 28.15 -29.86
N GLU A 57 -8.58 28.21 -29.70
CA GLU A 57 -9.36 27.07 -29.16
C GLU A 57 -9.33 25.87 -30.13
N ALA A 58 -9.40 26.10 -31.44
CA ALA A 58 -9.24 25.04 -32.43
C ALA A 58 -7.84 24.39 -32.39
N LEU A 59 -6.79 25.21 -32.26
CA LEU A 59 -5.41 24.73 -32.15
C LEU A 59 -5.20 23.97 -30.85
N GLU A 60 -5.76 24.44 -29.73
CA GLU A 60 -5.70 23.74 -28.44
C GLU A 60 -6.39 22.38 -28.54
N TYR A 61 -7.55 22.33 -29.22
CA TYR A 61 -8.24 21.06 -29.46
C TYR A 61 -7.37 20.11 -30.29
N GLU A 62 -6.75 20.60 -31.36
CA GLU A 62 -5.86 19.80 -32.22
C GLU A 62 -4.67 19.22 -31.43
N ILE A 63 -3.99 20.04 -30.61
CA ILE A 63 -2.91 19.58 -29.77
C ILE A 63 -3.40 18.49 -28.81
N ARG A 64 -4.54 18.70 -28.17
CA ARG A 64 -5.14 17.72 -27.27
C ARG A 64 -5.45 16.40 -27.96
N GLU A 65 -6.09 16.43 -29.13
CA GLU A 65 -6.42 15.23 -29.90
C GLU A 65 -5.16 14.46 -30.33
N SER A 66 -4.10 15.17 -30.74
CA SER A 66 -2.82 14.56 -31.07
C SER A 66 -2.23 13.82 -29.87
N LEU A 67 -2.23 14.43 -28.66
CA LEU A 67 -1.70 13.78 -27.46
C LEU A 67 -2.45 12.50 -27.09
N PHE A 68 -3.76 12.47 -27.28
CA PHE A 68 -4.54 11.26 -27.00
C PHE A 68 -4.37 10.21 -28.11
N SER A 69 -4.29 10.63 -29.38
CA SER A 69 -4.05 9.72 -30.51
C SER A 69 -2.71 9.01 -30.41
N ASP A 70 -1.67 9.73 -29.93
CA ASP A 70 -0.31 9.19 -29.72
C ASP A 70 -0.20 8.34 -28.44
N SER A 71 -1.25 8.31 -27.62
CA SER A 71 -1.22 7.64 -26.31
C SER A 71 -1.98 6.33 -26.31
N ARG A 72 -1.24 5.21 -26.19
CA ARG A 72 -1.84 3.86 -26.07
C ARG A 72 -2.46 3.62 -24.70
N VAL A 73 -1.99 4.31 -23.67
CA VAL A 73 -2.44 4.18 -22.30
C VAL A 73 -2.69 5.56 -21.71
N VAL A 74 -3.84 5.73 -21.05
CA VAL A 74 -4.20 6.91 -20.27
C VAL A 74 -4.31 6.50 -18.82
N ALA A 75 -3.51 7.11 -17.94
CA ALA A 75 -3.49 6.83 -16.51
C ALA A 75 -4.02 8.02 -15.72
N CYS A 76 -4.92 7.76 -14.77
CA CYS A 76 -5.43 8.76 -13.81
C CYS A 76 -5.93 8.07 -12.54
N THR A 77 -6.25 8.85 -11.51
CA THR A 77 -7.00 8.32 -10.36
C THR A 77 -8.47 8.10 -10.74
N LEU A 78 -9.21 7.30 -9.97
CA LEU A 78 -10.64 7.05 -10.21
C LEU A 78 -11.43 8.36 -10.33
N VAL A 79 -11.26 9.27 -9.36
CA VAL A 79 -11.90 10.59 -9.40
C VAL A 79 -11.31 11.49 -10.51
N GLY A 80 -10.03 11.32 -10.82
CA GLY A 80 -9.37 12.00 -11.95
C GLY A 80 -9.99 11.66 -13.30
N ALA A 81 -10.68 10.54 -13.43
CA ALA A 81 -11.43 10.18 -14.64
C ALA A 81 -12.65 11.10 -14.91
N ALA A 82 -13.08 11.90 -13.94
CA ALA A 82 -14.07 12.95 -14.12
C ALA A 82 -13.49 14.26 -14.71
N ASN A 83 -12.18 14.32 -14.99
CA ASN A 83 -11.56 15.52 -15.57
C ASN A 83 -12.23 15.87 -16.91
N PRO A 84 -12.58 17.17 -17.15
CA PRO A 84 -13.20 17.62 -18.40
C PRO A 84 -12.45 17.23 -19.67
N ILE A 85 -11.15 17.05 -19.60
CA ILE A 85 -10.33 16.62 -20.74
C ILE A 85 -10.70 15.22 -21.25
N LEU A 86 -11.36 14.41 -20.41
CA LEU A 86 -11.86 13.07 -20.72
C LEU A 86 -13.35 13.05 -21.09
N TYR A 87 -14.01 14.20 -21.18
CA TYR A 87 -15.41 14.22 -21.58
C TYR A 87 -15.58 13.76 -23.03
N GLY A 88 -16.61 12.94 -23.27
CA GLY A 88 -16.90 12.37 -24.58
C GLY A 88 -15.94 11.28 -25.05
N ARG A 89 -14.92 10.91 -24.26
CA ARG A 89 -13.99 9.83 -24.59
C ARG A 89 -14.47 8.50 -24.04
N ASN A 90 -14.38 7.48 -24.89
CA ASN A 90 -14.63 6.09 -24.54
C ASN A 90 -13.36 5.26 -24.75
N PHE A 91 -13.12 4.33 -23.84
CA PHE A 91 -11.95 3.47 -23.84
C PHE A 91 -12.37 2.01 -24.04
N GLN A 92 -11.58 1.27 -24.81
CA GLN A 92 -11.85 -0.14 -25.07
C GLN A 92 -11.75 -0.97 -23.79
N SER A 93 -10.75 -0.70 -22.95
CA SER A 93 -10.52 -1.42 -21.69
C SER A 93 -10.13 -0.46 -20.58
N LEU A 94 -10.67 -0.71 -19.40
CA LEU A 94 -10.33 -0.05 -18.15
C LEU A 94 -9.67 -1.07 -17.22
N PHE A 95 -8.54 -0.70 -16.66
CA PHE A 95 -7.87 -1.42 -15.58
C PHE A 95 -7.95 -0.59 -14.30
N ILE A 96 -8.54 -1.12 -13.25
CA ILE A 96 -8.55 -0.51 -11.92
C ILE A 96 -7.61 -1.34 -11.05
N ASP A 97 -6.47 -0.77 -10.72
CA ASP A 97 -5.52 -1.35 -9.79
C ASP A 97 -5.91 -1.01 -8.35
N GLU A 98 -5.54 -1.88 -7.39
CA GLU A 98 -5.96 -1.79 -5.98
C GLU A 98 -7.49 -1.63 -5.81
N ALA A 99 -8.26 -2.33 -6.64
CA ALA A 99 -9.72 -2.20 -6.69
C ALA A 99 -10.41 -2.62 -5.38
N ALA A 100 -9.76 -3.46 -4.57
CA ALA A 100 -10.23 -3.85 -3.24
C ALA A 100 -10.15 -2.71 -2.20
N GLN A 101 -9.40 -1.62 -2.50
CA GLN A 101 -9.29 -0.44 -1.65
C GLN A 101 -10.10 0.75 -2.19
N ALA A 102 -10.80 0.57 -3.29
CA ALA A 102 -11.54 1.62 -3.97
C ALA A 102 -13.01 1.64 -3.53
N LEU A 103 -13.52 2.82 -3.17
CA LEU A 103 -14.95 3.00 -2.97
C LEU A 103 -15.71 2.67 -4.25
N GLU A 104 -16.80 1.92 -4.15
CA GLU A 104 -17.61 1.54 -5.30
C GLU A 104 -18.03 2.74 -6.15
N ALA A 105 -18.54 3.81 -5.50
CA ALA A 105 -18.96 5.03 -6.20
C ALA A 105 -17.84 5.66 -7.04
N ALA A 106 -16.58 5.60 -6.57
CA ALA A 106 -15.43 6.10 -7.31
C ALA A 106 -15.09 5.24 -8.53
N CYS A 107 -15.31 3.91 -8.44
CA CYS A 107 -15.09 2.98 -9.56
C CYS A 107 -16.05 3.26 -10.73
N TRP A 108 -17.29 3.64 -10.45
CA TRP A 108 -18.28 3.91 -11.50
C TRP A 108 -17.90 5.09 -12.41
N ILE A 109 -17.11 6.08 -11.93
CA ILE A 109 -16.67 7.22 -12.73
C ILE A 109 -15.93 6.78 -14.00
N PRO A 110 -14.84 6.01 -13.95
CA PRO A 110 -14.19 5.51 -15.17
C PRO A 110 -14.94 4.37 -15.85
N ILE A 111 -15.74 3.57 -15.14
CA ILE A 111 -16.50 2.45 -15.71
C ILE A 111 -17.46 2.94 -16.76
N THR A 112 -18.14 4.08 -16.53
CA THR A 112 -19.08 4.67 -17.52
C THR A 112 -18.42 5.11 -18.83
N LYS A 113 -17.09 5.12 -18.89
CA LYS A 113 -16.29 5.52 -20.06
C LYS A 113 -15.60 4.33 -20.75
N SER A 114 -15.96 3.10 -20.43
CA SER A 114 -15.25 1.92 -20.93
C SER A 114 -16.19 0.79 -21.30
N HIS A 115 -15.77 -0.02 -22.28
CA HIS A 115 -16.55 -1.18 -22.75
C HIS A 115 -16.20 -2.45 -21.98
N ARG A 116 -14.96 -2.58 -21.51
CA ARG A 116 -14.47 -3.72 -20.74
C ARG A 116 -13.76 -3.23 -19.48
N VAL A 117 -14.04 -3.89 -18.36
CA VAL A 117 -13.47 -3.54 -17.05
C VAL A 117 -12.69 -4.73 -16.51
N ILE A 118 -11.46 -4.49 -16.06
CA ILE A 118 -10.60 -5.43 -15.35
C ILE A 118 -10.29 -4.81 -13.99
N LEU A 119 -10.67 -5.50 -12.92
CA LEU A 119 -10.37 -5.12 -11.54
C LEU A 119 -9.17 -5.95 -11.07
N ALA A 120 -8.07 -5.31 -10.70
CA ALA A 120 -6.92 -5.92 -10.07
C ALA A 120 -6.89 -5.50 -8.60
N GLY A 121 -6.60 -6.45 -7.69
CA GLY A 121 -6.56 -6.20 -6.26
C GLY A 121 -6.77 -7.47 -5.45
N ASP A 122 -6.84 -7.32 -4.15
CA ASP A 122 -6.97 -8.43 -3.21
C ASP A 122 -7.97 -8.09 -2.10
N HIS A 123 -9.17 -8.64 -2.19
CA HIS A 123 -10.23 -8.44 -1.20
C HIS A 123 -9.96 -9.15 0.15
N LYS A 124 -8.93 -9.96 0.26
CA LYS A 124 -8.41 -10.53 1.51
C LYS A 124 -7.38 -9.63 2.20
N GLN A 125 -7.09 -8.47 1.60
CA GLN A 125 -6.31 -7.38 2.19
C GLN A 125 -7.25 -6.23 2.62
N LEU A 126 -6.65 -5.07 3.01
CA LEU A 126 -7.42 -3.97 3.60
C LEU A 126 -8.48 -3.39 2.65
N PRO A 127 -9.70 -3.15 3.15
CA PRO A 127 -10.73 -2.39 2.44
C PRO A 127 -10.39 -0.88 2.44
N PRO A 128 -11.18 -0.05 1.73
CA PRO A 128 -11.05 1.39 1.82
C PRO A 128 -11.25 1.89 3.25
N THR A 129 -10.47 2.89 3.67
CA THR A 129 -10.63 3.51 4.99
C THR A 129 -11.87 4.39 5.04
N ILE A 130 -12.84 4.03 5.87
CA ILE A 130 -14.06 4.81 6.11
C ILE A 130 -13.91 5.58 7.43
N LYS A 131 -14.09 6.89 7.40
CA LYS A 131 -13.98 7.74 8.62
C LYS A 131 -15.29 7.82 9.40
N CYS A 132 -16.41 7.65 8.74
CA CYS A 132 -17.74 7.70 9.34
C CYS A 132 -18.17 6.28 9.72
N PHE A 133 -18.33 6.04 11.02
CA PHE A 133 -18.67 4.71 11.55
C PHE A 133 -20.06 4.23 11.06
N GLU A 134 -21.03 5.13 10.98
CA GLU A 134 -22.37 4.82 10.50
C GLU A 134 -22.35 4.39 9.02
N ALA A 135 -21.54 5.07 8.21
CA ALA A 135 -21.37 4.73 6.78
C ALA A 135 -20.65 3.38 6.60
N GLU A 136 -19.67 3.07 7.44
CA GLU A 136 -18.99 1.77 7.45
C GLU A 136 -19.99 0.64 7.79
N ARG A 137 -20.79 0.81 8.85
CA ARG A 137 -21.85 -0.13 9.23
C ARG A 137 -22.93 -0.28 8.17
N ALA A 138 -23.21 0.76 7.40
CA ALA A 138 -24.13 0.73 6.26
C ALA A 138 -23.53 0.05 5.01
N GLY A 139 -22.29 -0.45 5.07
CA GLY A 139 -21.66 -1.23 4.01
C GLY A 139 -20.82 -0.39 3.01
N LEU A 140 -20.46 0.86 3.32
CA LEU A 140 -19.65 1.69 2.42
C LEU A 140 -18.24 1.09 2.18
N SER A 141 -17.74 0.26 3.10
CA SER A 141 -16.46 -0.44 2.96
C SER A 141 -16.52 -1.67 2.05
N HIS A 142 -17.72 -2.15 1.71
CA HIS A 142 -17.90 -3.30 0.81
C HIS A 142 -17.68 -2.87 -0.63
N THR A 143 -16.54 -3.24 -1.20
CA THR A 143 -16.08 -2.74 -2.49
C THR A 143 -16.77 -3.40 -3.68
N LEU A 144 -16.75 -2.74 -4.84
CA LEU A 144 -17.27 -3.33 -6.08
C LEU A 144 -16.55 -4.65 -6.41
N MET A 145 -15.23 -4.72 -6.19
CA MET A 145 -14.44 -5.93 -6.42
C MET A 145 -14.90 -7.08 -5.52
N GLU A 146 -15.12 -6.83 -4.23
CA GLU A 146 -15.60 -7.82 -3.27
C GLU A 146 -16.99 -8.34 -3.65
N LYS A 147 -17.93 -7.44 -3.96
CA LYS A 147 -19.28 -7.79 -4.45
C LYS A 147 -19.25 -8.65 -5.71
N LEU A 148 -18.36 -8.33 -6.66
CA LEU A 148 -18.23 -9.10 -7.89
C LEU A 148 -17.55 -10.45 -7.66
N ALA A 149 -16.58 -10.53 -6.75
CA ALA A 149 -15.96 -11.80 -6.39
C ALA A 149 -16.96 -12.78 -5.75
N GLU A 150 -17.90 -12.26 -4.95
CA GLU A 150 -18.95 -13.05 -4.33
C GLU A 150 -20.06 -13.47 -5.33
N THR A 151 -20.50 -12.54 -6.15
CA THR A 151 -21.67 -12.76 -7.04
C THR A 151 -21.30 -13.38 -8.39
N LYS A 152 -20.06 -13.23 -8.83
CA LYS A 152 -19.56 -13.72 -10.12
C LYS A 152 -18.21 -14.46 -9.99
N PRO A 153 -18.12 -15.53 -9.19
CA PRO A 153 -16.85 -16.21 -8.93
C PRO A 153 -16.17 -16.75 -10.20
N MET A 154 -16.95 -17.05 -11.25
CA MET A 154 -16.44 -17.50 -12.55
C MET A 154 -15.65 -16.40 -13.31
N ALA A 155 -15.81 -15.13 -12.94
CA ALA A 155 -15.06 -14.01 -13.52
C ALA A 155 -13.78 -13.68 -12.73
N VAL A 156 -13.50 -14.43 -11.66
CA VAL A 156 -12.33 -14.23 -10.81
C VAL A 156 -11.21 -15.16 -11.22
N SER A 157 -10.03 -14.60 -11.46
CA SER A 157 -8.78 -15.36 -11.65
C SER A 157 -7.82 -15.05 -10.52
N LEU A 158 -7.44 -16.06 -9.74
CA LEU A 158 -6.42 -15.92 -8.70
C LEU A 158 -5.02 -16.01 -9.32
N LEU A 159 -4.18 -15.00 -9.09
CA LEU A 159 -2.75 -15.07 -9.34
C LEU A 159 -2.12 -15.86 -8.19
N ASN A 160 -1.87 -17.13 -8.41
CA ASN A 160 -1.51 -18.07 -7.36
C ASN A 160 0.00 -18.25 -7.14
N VAL A 161 0.85 -17.67 -7.96
CA VAL A 161 2.30 -17.67 -7.79
C VAL A 161 2.76 -16.29 -7.32
N GLN A 162 3.42 -16.23 -6.18
CA GLN A 162 3.98 -15.00 -5.63
C GLN A 162 5.52 -15.01 -5.72
N TYR A 163 6.12 -13.82 -5.92
CA TYR A 163 7.55 -13.59 -6.13
C TYR A 163 8.18 -12.71 -5.05
N ARG A 164 7.53 -12.59 -3.87
CA ARG A 164 7.97 -11.70 -2.78
C ARG A 164 8.56 -12.47 -1.62
N MET A 165 7.75 -13.35 -1.04
CA MET A 165 7.98 -13.91 0.29
C MET A 165 8.68 -15.26 0.24
N HIS A 166 9.51 -15.52 1.26
CA HIS A 166 9.91 -16.87 1.61
C HIS A 166 8.67 -17.77 1.82
N GLU A 167 8.73 -19.04 1.44
CA GLU A 167 7.59 -19.96 1.50
C GLU A 167 7.02 -20.08 2.90
N SER A 168 7.85 -20.21 3.94
CA SER A 168 7.40 -20.34 5.33
C SER A 168 6.59 -19.13 5.82
N ILE A 169 6.90 -17.92 5.34
CA ILE A 169 6.15 -16.70 5.68
C ILE A 169 4.79 -16.72 4.96
N MET A 170 4.77 -17.09 3.68
CA MET A 170 3.57 -17.07 2.84
C MET A 170 2.56 -18.15 3.22
N ARG A 171 3.03 -19.34 3.64
CA ARG A 171 2.22 -20.55 3.73
C ARG A 171 1.03 -20.42 4.67
N PHE A 172 1.20 -19.79 5.85
CA PHE A 172 0.08 -19.56 6.78
C PHE A 172 -0.98 -18.63 6.15
N SER A 173 -0.57 -17.53 5.51
CA SER A 173 -1.50 -16.64 4.81
C SER A 173 -2.23 -17.37 3.67
N SER A 174 -1.52 -18.24 2.94
CA SER A 174 -2.11 -19.08 1.90
C SER A 174 -3.22 -19.97 2.43
N GLU A 175 -2.95 -20.70 3.51
CA GLU A 175 -3.93 -21.62 4.13
C GLU A 175 -5.15 -20.88 4.71
N TRP A 176 -4.92 -19.76 5.40
CA TRP A 176 -5.99 -19.06 6.12
C TRP A 176 -6.89 -18.22 5.21
N PHE A 177 -6.30 -17.51 4.22
CA PHE A 177 -7.03 -16.53 3.41
C PHE A 177 -7.30 -16.96 1.97
N TYR A 178 -6.55 -17.95 1.44
CA TYR A 178 -6.57 -18.29 0.01
C TYR A 178 -6.72 -19.79 -0.25
N ASP A 179 -7.27 -20.54 0.70
CA ASP A 179 -7.56 -21.99 0.60
C ASP A 179 -6.32 -22.82 0.20
N GLY A 180 -5.13 -22.43 0.65
CA GLY A 180 -3.86 -23.10 0.33
C GLY A 180 -3.41 -22.97 -1.14
N LYS A 181 -4.04 -22.08 -1.91
CA LYS A 181 -3.80 -21.98 -3.37
C LYS A 181 -2.55 -21.20 -3.77
N LEU A 182 -1.99 -20.37 -2.85
CA LEU A 182 -0.79 -19.59 -3.16
C LEU A 182 0.46 -20.48 -3.12
N LYS A 183 1.39 -20.22 -4.03
CA LYS A 183 2.70 -20.88 -4.14
C LYS A 183 3.80 -19.84 -4.23
N ALA A 184 4.94 -20.10 -3.60
CA ALA A 184 6.14 -19.30 -3.80
C ALA A 184 6.82 -19.72 -5.12
N ALA A 185 7.29 -18.74 -5.90
CA ALA A 185 8.14 -18.99 -7.03
C ALA A 185 9.49 -19.54 -6.54
N GLU A 186 10.14 -20.40 -7.33
CA GLU A 186 11.39 -21.07 -6.93
C GLU A 186 12.50 -20.06 -6.55
N GLU A 187 12.54 -18.88 -7.18
CA GLU A 187 13.54 -17.83 -6.92
C GLU A 187 13.43 -17.21 -5.53
N VAL A 188 12.26 -17.30 -4.89
CA VAL A 188 12.01 -16.68 -3.58
C VAL A 188 11.67 -17.70 -2.49
N LYS A 189 11.47 -18.94 -2.85
CA LYS A 189 10.96 -20.00 -1.98
C LYS A 189 11.80 -20.17 -0.72
N CYS A 190 13.12 -20.20 -0.86
CA CYS A 190 14.09 -20.37 0.22
C CYS A 190 14.98 -19.13 0.41
N ARG A 191 14.52 -17.94 0.01
CA ARG A 191 15.28 -16.70 0.13
C ARG A 191 15.38 -16.26 1.59
N GLY A 192 16.57 -16.27 2.16
CA GLY A 192 16.87 -15.83 3.52
C GLY A 192 17.84 -14.65 3.60
N VAL A 193 17.87 -13.96 4.73
CA VAL A 193 18.88 -12.95 5.05
C VAL A 193 20.16 -13.63 5.55
N LEU A 194 20.01 -14.70 6.33
CA LEU A 194 21.07 -15.50 6.90
C LEU A 194 20.80 -16.99 6.64
N ASP A 195 21.85 -17.74 6.38
CA ASP A 195 21.75 -19.19 6.22
C ASP A 195 21.33 -19.83 7.58
N PHE A 196 20.50 -20.86 7.50
CA PHE A 196 19.98 -21.58 8.66
C PHE A 196 19.19 -20.74 9.68
N GLU A 197 18.75 -19.55 9.29
CA GLU A 197 17.87 -18.71 10.11
C GLU A 197 16.41 -19.04 9.85
N ASN A 198 15.62 -19.18 10.92
CA ASN A 198 14.19 -19.40 10.75
C ASN A 198 13.51 -18.16 10.12
N PRO A 199 12.88 -18.25 8.96
CA PRO A 199 12.27 -17.09 8.27
C PRO A 199 11.07 -16.52 9.02
N LEU A 200 10.40 -17.32 9.84
CA LEU A 200 9.19 -16.94 10.57
C LEU A 200 9.34 -17.26 12.06
N GLU A 201 9.26 -16.23 12.91
CA GLU A 201 9.39 -16.37 14.35
C GLU A 201 8.28 -15.66 15.10
N TRP A 202 7.86 -16.24 16.20
CA TRP A 202 7.03 -15.58 17.21
C TRP A 202 7.81 -15.46 18.51
N ILE A 203 7.93 -14.23 18.99
CA ILE A 203 8.53 -13.90 20.28
C ILE A 203 7.37 -13.75 21.27
N ASN A 204 7.18 -14.78 22.09
CA ASN A 204 6.11 -14.78 23.09
C ASN A 204 6.49 -13.93 24.31
N THR A 205 5.63 -12.97 24.64
CA THR A 205 5.79 -12.09 25.81
C THR A 205 4.95 -12.52 27.01
N GLU A 206 4.31 -13.68 26.96
CA GLU A 206 3.56 -14.26 28.07
C GLU A 206 4.46 -14.48 29.28
N GLY A 207 4.00 -14.08 30.46
CA GLY A 207 4.76 -14.23 31.72
C GLY A 207 5.86 -13.19 31.95
N LEU A 208 6.08 -12.26 30.97
CA LEU A 208 7.12 -11.23 31.11
C LEU A 208 6.61 -9.91 31.73
N SER A 209 5.35 -9.84 32.18
CA SER A 209 4.71 -8.64 32.71
C SER A 209 4.74 -7.46 31.72
N PHE A 210 4.62 -7.74 30.43
CA PHE A 210 4.54 -6.73 29.37
C PHE A 210 3.09 -6.28 29.21
N GLU A 211 2.68 -5.29 30.01
CA GLU A 211 1.30 -4.81 30.03
C GLU A 211 1.04 -3.74 28.96
N GLU A 212 -0.17 -3.80 28.38
CA GLU A 212 -0.63 -2.73 27.48
C GLU A 212 -1.13 -1.54 28.31
N GLU A 213 -0.77 -0.34 27.90
CA GLU A 213 -1.25 0.92 28.48
C GLU A 213 -2.30 1.56 27.55
N TYR A 214 -3.44 1.98 28.11
CA TYR A 214 -4.42 2.80 27.42
C TYR A 214 -4.12 4.28 27.66
N LEU A 215 -3.90 5.03 26.59
CA LEU A 215 -3.66 6.48 26.63
C LEU A 215 -4.96 7.24 26.37
N SER A 216 -5.57 7.76 27.42
CA SER A 216 -6.88 8.43 27.36
C SER A 216 -6.88 9.67 26.46
N GLN A 217 -5.76 10.37 26.33
CA GLN A 217 -5.64 11.58 25.51
C GLN A 217 -5.77 11.32 24.01
N SER A 218 -5.27 10.18 23.54
CA SER A 218 -5.28 9.80 22.12
C SER A 218 -6.24 8.65 21.82
N ALA A 219 -6.89 8.11 22.86
CA ALA A 219 -7.67 6.86 22.79
C ALA A 219 -6.86 5.70 22.16
N GLY A 220 -5.54 5.74 22.31
CA GLY A 220 -4.58 4.79 21.75
C GLY A 220 -4.08 3.77 22.77
N ARG A 221 -3.32 2.81 22.31
CA ARG A 221 -2.64 1.81 23.13
C ARG A 221 -1.16 1.74 22.82
N VAL A 222 -0.36 1.51 23.84
CA VAL A 222 1.08 1.31 23.77
C VAL A 222 1.48 0.16 24.71
N ASN A 223 2.48 -0.60 24.32
CA ASN A 223 3.17 -1.56 25.20
C ASN A 223 4.65 -1.21 25.16
N ARG A 224 5.12 -0.52 26.20
CA ARG A 224 6.47 0.04 26.23
C ARG A 224 7.54 -1.05 26.24
N MET A 225 7.34 -2.07 27.07
CA MET A 225 8.28 -3.19 27.16
C MET A 225 8.37 -3.96 25.84
N GLU A 226 7.25 -4.15 25.15
CA GLU A 226 7.24 -4.75 23.81
C GLU A 226 7.97 -3.86 22.79
N GLY A 227 7.82 -2.54 22.91
CA GLY A 227 8.56 -1.58 22.08
C GLY A 227 10.08 -1.64 22.31
N GLU A 228 10.52 -1.73 23.56
CA GLU A 228 11.94 -1.89 23.92
C GLU A 228 12.50 -3.23 23.43
N LEU A 229 11.73 -4.31 23.59
CA LEU A 229 12.07 -5.63 23.02
C LEU A 229 12.20 -5.57 21.50
N THR A 230 11.29 -4.87 20.83
CA THR A 230 11.36 -4.65 19.36
C THR A 230 12.67 -3.97 18.96
N LEU A 231 13.10 -2.96 19.72
CA LEU A 231 14.38 -2.26 19.49
C LEU A 231 15.58 -3.19 19.71
N ALA A 232 15.55 -3.97 20.79
CA ALA A 232 16.61 -4.93 21.12
C ALA A 232 16.75 -6.00 20.02
N LEU A 233 15.65 -6.59 19.58
CA LEU A 233 15.63 -7.59 18.52
C LEU A 233 16.15 -7.04 17.20
N LEU A 234 15.72 -5.82 16.82
CA LEU A 234 16.23 -5.15 15.63
C LEU A 234 17.76 -4.94 15.71
N THR A 235 18.24 -4.47 16.86
CA THR A 235 19.67 -4.24 17.10
C THR A 235 20.47 -5.53 16.99
N GLN A 236 20.04 -6.57 17.71
CA GLN A 236 20.67 -7.89 17.67
C GLN A 236 20.68 -8.50 16.27
N PHE A 237 19.60 -8.32 15.53
CA PHE A 237 19.50 -8.86 14.17
C PHE A 237 20.43 -8.13 13.19
N ILE A 238 20.56 -6.79 13.31
CA ILE A 238 21.52 -6.01 12.52
C ILE A 238 22.97 -6.43 12.89
N GLU A 239 23.28 -6.66 14.16
CA GLU A 239 24.59 -7.16 14.61
C GLU A 239 24.87 -8.55 14.03
N LYS A 240 23.87 -9.44 14.07
CA LYS A 240 23.96 -10.81 13.54
C LYS A 240 24.20 -10.85 12.02
N ILE A 241 23.54 -10.00 11.26
CA ILE A 241 23.76 -9.85 9.81
C ILE A 241 25.16 -9.29 9.55
N GLY A 242 25.62 -8.38 10.37
CA GLY A 242 26.81 -7.58 10.21
C GLY A 242 26.49 -6.19 9.66
N PRO A 243 26.87 -5.12 10.39
CA PRO A 243 26.59 -3.72 10.02
C PRO A 243 27.03 -3.32 8.61
N ASP A 244 28.15 -3.84 8.13
CA ASP A 244 28.68 -3.53 6.81
C ASP A 244 27.90 -4.27 5.71
N ARG A 245 27.46 -5.48 5.96
CA ARG A 245 26.59 -6.22 5.04
C ARG A 245 25.23 -5.55 4.89
N VAL A 246 24.62 -5.08 5.98
CA VAL A 246 23.35 -4.32 5.93
C VAL A 246 23.46 -3.10 5.02
N LYS A 247 24.58 -2.37 5.10
CA LYS A 247 24.81 -1.19 4.25
C LYS A 247 25.14 -1.54 2.80
N GLY A 248 25.97 -2.56 2.60
CA GLY A 248 26.43 -3.00 1.28
C GLY A 248 25.32 -3.60 0.43
N GLU A 249 24.51 -4.47 1.01
CA GLU A 249 23.37 -5.12 0.36
C GLU A 249 22.08 -4.28 0.46
N GLN A 250 22.10 -3.17 1.20
CA GLN A 250 20.95 -2.28 1.45
C GLN A 250 19.74 -3.01 2.05
N ILE A 251 20.00 -3.95 2.97
CA ILE A 251 18.95 -4.73 3.65
C ILE A 251 18.02 -3.78 4.39
N ASP A 252 16.74 -3.83 4.10
CA ASP A 252 15.74 -2.93 4.65
C ASP A 252 14.83 -3.59 5.69
N PHE A 253 14.44 -2.80 6.68
CA PHE A 253 13.68 -3.24 7.85
C PHE A 253 12.34 -2.51 7.93
N GLY A 254 11.27 -3.26 8.14
CA GLY A 254 9.94 -2.75 8.44
C GLY A 254 9.55 -3.06 9.88
N ILE A 255 9.13 -2.05 10.62
CA ILE A 255 8.53 -2.25 11.94
C ILE A 255 7.07 -1.82 11.85
N ILE A 256 6.18 -2.76 12.12
CA ILE A 256 4.75 -2.59 11.92
C ILE A 256 4.03 -2.73 13.27
N SER A 257 3.14 -1.80 13.57
CA SER A 257 2.19 -1.98 14.66
C SER A 257 0.79 -1.52 14.25
N PRO A 258 -0.28 -2.21 14.66
CA PRO A 258 -1.67 -1.78 14.41
C PRO A 258 -2.05 -0.52 15.20
N TYR A 259 -1.27 -0.12 16.20
CA TYR A 259 -1.55 1.00 17.10
C TYR A 259 -0.63 2.19 16.82
N LYS A 260 -1.21 3.35 16.55
CA LYS A 260 -0.46 4.58 16.21
C LYS A 260 0.48 5.02 17.34
N GLU A 261 0.04 4.89 18.59
CA GLU A 261 0.86 5.27 19.75
C GLU A 261 2.11 4.38 19.86
N GLN A 262 1.98 3.08 19.59
CA GLN A 262 3.13 2.19 19.51
C GLN A 262 4.08 2.58 18.35
N VAL A 263 3.53 2.97 17.21
CA VAL A 263 4.34 3.48 16.08
C VAL A 263 5.12 4.73 16.48
N PHE A 264 4.49 5.69 17.19
CA PHE A 264 5.18 6.88 17.68
C PHE A 264 6.27 6.54 18.69
N PHE A 265 5.98 5.65 19.63
CA PHE A 265 6.94 5.20 20.61
C PHE A 265 8.14 4.51 19.96
N LEU A 266 7.91 3.58 19.05
CA LEU A 266 8.97 2.89 18.30
C LEU A 266 9.83 3.86 17.47
N ARG A 267 9.23 4.86 16.83
CA ARG A 267 9.97 5.91 16.12
C ARG A 267 10.85 6.71 17.07
N HIS A 268 10.36 7.02 18.26
CA HIS A 268 11.14 7.72 19.29
C HIS A 268 12.34 6.87 19.71
N LEU A 269 12.14 5.60 20.07
CA LEU A 269 13.22 4.69 20.48
C LEU A 269 14.32 4.58 19.41
N ILE A 270 13.94 4.42 18.13
CA ILE A 270 14.91 4.33 17.03
C ILE A 270 15.66 5.65 16.84
N LYS A 271 14.98 6.79 17.04
CA LYS A 271 15.59 8.10 16.95
C LYS A 271 16.61 8.34 18.05
N GLU A 272 16.37 7.87 19.27
CA GLU A 272 17.27 8.01 20.41
C GLU A 272 18.44 7.00 20.38
N SER A 273 18.28 5.86 19.71
CA SER A 273 19.31 4.84 19.63
C SER A 273 20.55 5.33 18.86
N LYS A 274 21.70 5.36 19.55
CA LYS A 274 23.00 5.70 18.94
C LYS A 274 23.45 4.61 17.95
N PHE A 275 23.22 3.34 18.26
CA PHE A 275 23.56 2.22 17.39
C PHE A 275 22.80 2.29 16.06
N LEU A 276 21.51 2.56 16.09
CA LEU A 276 20.67 2.59 14.89
C LEU A 276 20.83 3.86 14.04
N LYS A 277 21.54 4.88 14.52
CA LYS A 277 21.74 6.15 13.79
C LYS A 277 22.21 5.96 12.33
N PRO A 278 23.21 5.13 12.02
CA PRO A 278 23.69 4.91 10.64
C PRO A 278 22.74 4.06 9.79
N PHE A 279 21.77 3.36 10.39
CA PHE A 279 20.85 2.45 9.72
C PHE A 279 19.45 3.05 9.50
N ARG A 280 19.14 4.24 10.03
CA ARG A 280 17.80 4.84 9.98
C ARG A 280 17.19 4.93 8.59
N LYS A 281 18.03 5.14 7.56
CA LYS A 281 17.56 5.20 6.18
C LYS A 281 17.04 3.86 5.64
N TYR A 282 17.42 2.75 6.28
CA TYR A 282 16.97 1.39 5.95
C TYR A 282 15.82 0.92 6.86
N ILE A 283 15.42 1.71 7.86
CA ILE A 283 14.39 1.34 8.83
C ILE A 283 13.15 2.18 8.60
N THR A 284 12.03 1.53 8.38
CA THR A 284 10.71 2.17 8.27
C THR A 284 9.81 1.70 9.39
N VAL A 285 9.22 2.62 10.15
CA VAL A 285 8.24 2.32 11.20
C VAL A 285 6.90 2.92 10.82
N ASN A 286 5.85 2.11 10.71
CA ASN A 286 4.52 2.62 10.37
C ASN A 286 3.40 1.71 10.88
N SER A 287 2.15 2.20 10.76
CA SER A 287 0.97 1.36 10.91
C SER A 287 0.84 0.38 9.74
N VAL A 288 -0.03 -0.61 9.89
CA VAL A 288 -0.31 -1.59 8.82
C VAL A 288 -0.77 -0.87 7.55
N ASP A 289 -1.69 0.09 7.67
CA ASP A 289 -2.20 0.87 6.53
C ASP A 289 -1.07 1.65 5.83
N GLY A 290 -0.10 2.17 6.59
CA GLY A 290 1.05 2.89 6.05
C GLY A 290 2.10 2.01 5.36
N PHE A 291 2.04 0.69 5.57
CA PHE A 291 2.88 -0.29 4.86
C PHE A 291 2.21 -0.89 3.63
N GLN A 292 0.95 -0.56 3.37
CA GLN A 292 0.26 -1.09 2.20
C GLN A 292 0.95 -0.70 0.90
N GLY A 293 1.10 -1.65 -0.03
CA GLY A 293 1.88 -1.47 -1.27
C GLY A 293 3.40 -1.48 -1.10
N GLN A 294 3.92 -1.58 0.15
CA GLN A 294 5.35 -1.66 0.42
C GLN A 294 5.78 -3.09 0.77
N GLU A 295 7.07 -3.35 0.74
CA GLU A 295 7.68 -4.61 1.19
C GLU A 295 9.06 -4.33 1.81
N ARG A 296 9.54 -5.20 2.68
CA ARG A 296 10.85 -5.11 3.32
C ARG A 296 11.49 -6.49 3.42
N ASP A 297 12.81 -6.52 3.45
CA ASP A 297 13.57 -7.76 3.63
C ASP A 297 13.24 -8.41 4.98
N VAL A 298 13.24 -7.61 6.02
CA VAL A 298 12.96 -8.02 7.39
C VAL A 298 11.78 -7.22 7.94
N VAL A 299 10.79 -7.90 8.49
CA VAL A 299 9.65 -7.25 9.15
C VAL A 299 9.54 -7.70 10.59
N ILE A 300 9.34 -6.75 11.49
CA ILE A 300 9.01 -6.98 12.92
C ILE A 300 7.61 -6.42 13.16
N ILE A 301 6.71 -7.25 13.67
CA ILE A 301 5.34 -6.83 14.02
C ILE A 301 5.21 -6.79 15.53
N SER A 302 4.86 -5.62 16.08
CA SER A 302 4.54 -5.42 17.50
C SER A 302 3.03 -5.38 17.67
N LEU A 303 2.43 -6.40 18.32
CA LEU A 303 0.98 -6.59 18.43
C LEU A 303 0.36 -5.82 19.60
N VAL A 304 1.16 -5.43 20.57
CA VAL A 304 0.80 -4.55 21.71
C VAL A 304 -0.14 -5.20 22.74
N ARG A 305 -1.13 -5.97 22.29
CA ARG A 305 -2.21 -6.48 23.16
C ARG A 305 -1.69 -7.50 24.17
N SER A 306 -1.86 -7.15 25.44
CA SER A 306 -1.50 -7.98 26.59
C SER A 306 -2.43 -7.64 27.75
N ASN A 307 -3.42 -8.47 28.00
CA ASN A 307 -4.44 -8.30 29.03
C ASN A 307 -5.06 -9.65 29.43
N GLU A 308 -5.65 -9.71 30.63
CA GLU A 308 -6.24 -10.93 31.18
C GLU A 308 -7.59 -11.30 30.55
N THR A 309 -8.26 -10.34 29.91
CA THR A 309 -9.60 -10.54 29.34
C THR A 309 -9.60 -11.20 27.95
N GLY A 310 -8.43 -11.36 27.33
CA GLY A 310 -8.30 -11.86 25.96
C GLY A 310 -8.84 -10.88 24.90
N GLU A 311 -9.00 -9.60 25.25
CA GLU A 311 -9.44 -8.59 24.28
C GLU A 311 -8.34 -8.23 23.32
N ILE A 312 -8.58 -8.42 22.02
CA ILE A 312 -7.59 -8.14 20.96
C ILE A 312 -7.85 -6.84 20.18
N GLY A 313 -9.00 -6.16 20.42
CA GLY A 313 -9.28 -4.85 19.81
C GLY A 313 -9.18 -4.83 18.28
N PHE A 314 -8.38 -3.91 17.73
CA PHE A 314 -8.19 -3.76 16.27
C PHE A 314 -7.58 -4.99 15.57
N LEU A 315 -6.99 -5.91 16.32
CA LEU A 315 -6.47 -7.16 15.78
C LEU A 315 -7.57 -8.14 15.33
N LYS A 316 -8.86 -7.85 15.62
CA LYS A 316 -10.02 -8.61 15.08
C LYS A 316 -10.14 -8.47 13.56
N GLU A 317 -9.67 -7.36 12.97
CA GLU A 317 -9.62 -7.21 11.51
C GLU A 317 -8.42 -7.99 10.95
N LEU A 318 -8.65 -9.25 10.64
CA LEU A 318 -7.60 -10.19 10.23
C LEU A 318 -6.93 -9.81 8.91
N ARG A 319 -7.61 -9.04 8.04
CA ARG A 319 -7.03 -8.53 6.79
C ARG A 319 -5.83 -7.61 7.08
N ARG A 320 -5.84 -6.89 8.23
CA ARG A 320 -4.65 -6.13 8.68
C ARG A 320 -3.47 -7.04 8.96
N MET A 321 -3.71 -8.16 9.63
CA MET A 321 -2.64 -9.11 9.91
C MET A 321 -2.11 -9.77 8.64
N ASN A 322 -2.99 -10.12 7.70
CA ASN A 322 -2.60 -10.61 6.38
C ASN A 322 -1.68 -9.61 5.66
N VAL A 323 -2.06 -8.33 5.63
CA VAL A 323 -1.21 -7.28 5.05
C VAL A 323 0.13 -7.19 5.79
N ALA A 324 0.13 -7.13 7.13
CA ALA A 324 1.36 -6.97 7.89
C ALA A 324 2.35 -8.12 7.65
N MET A 325 1.88 -9.37 7.71
CA MET A 325 2.72 -10.56 7.48
C MET A 325 3.29 -10.60 6.05
N THR A 326 2.46 -10.26 5.05
CA THR A 326 2.85 -10.31 3.64
C THR A 326 3.73 -9.14 3.19
N ARG A 327 4.19 -8.29 4.11
CA ARG A 327 5.21 -7.25 3.82
C ARG A 327 6.63 -7.78 3.91
N ALA A 328 6.87 -8.90 4.58
CA ALA A 328 8.19 -9.49 4.75
C ALA A 328 8.60 -10.28 3.49
N ARG A 329 9.82 -10.04 3.03
CA ARG A 329 10.42 -10.82 1.93
C ARG A 329 11.15 -12.05 2.44
N MET A 330 12.02 -11.90 3.45
CA MET A 330 12.98 -12.92 3.89
C MET A 330 12.85 -13.31 5.36
N LYS A 331 12.47 -12.37 6.24
CA LYS A 331 12.35 -12.62 7.67
C LYS A 331 11.14 -11.91 8.24
N LEU A 332 10.33 -12.63 9.01
CA LEU A 332 9.20 -12.10 9.77
C LEU A 332 9.33 -12.48 11.24
N MET A 333 9.37 -11.47 12.11
CA MET A 333 9.32 -11.63 13.57
C MET A 333 7.99 -11.03 14.08
N ILE A 334 7.24 -11.80 14.86
CA ILE A 334 5.97 -11.37 15.46
C ILE A 334 6.18 -11.33 16.97
N ILE A 335 5.93 -10.20 17.61
CA ILE A 335 6.04 -10.01 19.04
C ILE A 335 4.63 -9.86 19.61
N GLY A 336 4.29 -10.66 20.63
CA GLY A 336 2.99 -10.56 21.29
C GLY A 336 2.72 -11.61 22.33
N ASN A 337 1.81 -11.31 23.24
CA ASN A 337 1.39 -12.17 24.34
C ASN A 337 0.45 -13.28 23.85
N VAL A 338 0.94 -14.52 23.87
CA VAL A 338 0.17 -15.69 23.39
C VAL A 338 -1.04 -15.95 24.27
N ALA A 339 -0.97 -15.78 25.58
CA ALA A 339 -2.12 -15.98 26.48
C ALA A 339 -3.30 -15.07 26.11
N THR A 340 -3.03 -13.77 25.84
CA THR A 340 -4.06 -12.82 25.37
C THR A 340 -4.57 -13.15 23.96
N LEU A 341 -3.64 -13.37 23.02
CA LEU A 341 -3.95 -13.45 21.61
C LEU A 341 -4.61 -14.78 21.20
N SER A 342 -4.26 -15.89 21.88
CA SER A 342 -4.80 -17.23 21.58
C SER A 342 -6.28 -17.41 21.92
N HIS A 343 -6.91 -16.46 22.60
CA HIS A 343 -8.36 -16.41 22.73
C HIS A 343 -9.06 -16.28 21.36
N HIS A 344 -8.37 -15.71 20.38
CA HIS A 344 -8.85 -15.66 19.00
C HIS A 344 -8.26 -16.80 18.16
N ALA A 345 -9.11 -17.58 17.48
CA ALA A 345 -8.72 -18.78 16.73
C ALA A 345 -7.60 -18.56 15.69
N PHE A 346 -7.60 -17.41 15.02
CA PHE A 346 -6.56 -17.05 14.05
C PHE A 346 -5.15 -16.99 14.72
N TYR A 347 -5.01 -16.24 15.83
CA TYR A 347 -3.72 -16.05 16.49
C TYR A 347 -3.22 -17.33 17.15
N ARG A 348 -4.14 -18.13 17.71
CA ARG A 348 -3.81 -19.46 18.24
C ARG A 348 -3.24 -20.36 17.13
N LYS A 349 -3.91 -20.44 15.97
CA LYS A 349 -3.42 -21.25 14.85
C LYS A 349 -2.14 -20.69 14.23
N LEU A 350 -1.97 -19.36 14.18
CA LEU A 350 -0.74 -18.75 13.71
C LEU A 350 0.45 -19.10 14.65
N TRP A 351 0.24 -19.02 15.97
CA TRP A 351 1.21 -19.45 16.95
C TRP A 351 1.59 -20.93 16.79
N GLU A 352 0.59 -21.82 16.77
CA GLU A 352 0.79 -23.25 16.55
C GLU A 352 1.55 -23.54 15.25
N TRP A 353 1.26 -22.80 14.21
CA TRP A 353 1.94 -22.90 12.91
C TRP A 353 3.41 -22.51 13.02
N VAL A 354 3.71 -21.38 13.64
CA VAL A 354 5.09 -20.93 13.83
C VAL A 354 5.89 -21.94 14.65
N GLU A 355 5.33 -22.47 15.73
CA GLU A 355 6.00 -23.50 16.55
C GLU A 355 6.28 -24.80 15.76
N LYS A 356 5.39 -25.22 14.91
CA LYS A 356 5.60 -26.41 14.05
C LYS A 356 6.69 -26.17 13.00
N THR A 357 6.79 -24.95 12.47
CA THR A 357 7.72 -24.65 11.37
C THR A 357 9.14 -24.30 11.86
N LYS A 358 9.35 -24.10 13.18
CA LYS A 358 10.66 -23.83 13.77
C LYS A 358 11.75 -24.85 13.39
N ASN A 359 11.38 -26.11 13.15
CA ASN A 359 12.30 -27.21 12.85
C ASN A 359 12.19 -27.71 11.43
N SER A 360 11.48 -27.00 10.53
CA SER A 360 11.31 -27.41 9.15
C SER A 360 12.35 -26.70 8.29
N GLU A 361 13.27 -27.46 7.73
CA GLU A 361 14.18 -26.98 6.69
C GLU A 361 13.39 -26.64 5.41
N CYS A 362 13.84 -25.60 4.69
CA CYS A 362 13.27 -25.22 3.39
C CYS A 362 13.59 -26.24 2.31
#